data_e656db70ed5b444ec4c17e7b276f2622
#
_entry.id   e656db70ed5b444ec4c17e7b276f2622
#
_cell.length_a   1.000
_cell.length_b   1.000
_cell.length_c   1.000
_cell.angle_alpha   90.00
_cell.angle_beta   90.00
_cell.angle_gamma   90.00
#
_symmetry.space_group_name_H-M   'P 1'
#
loop_
_entity.id
_entity.type
_entity.pdbx_description
1 polymer ?
#
loop_
_entity_poly.entity_id
_entity_poly.type
_entity_poly.pdbx_seq_one_letter_code
_entity_poly.pdbx_strand_id
1 'polypeptide(L)'
;GDTGNGIANKTSSPYISEMDKIVKRATKSLKRDYLLAIKHHQKPAIVFDADDTTLWTYDMEVGAMHFTFDPALQDVWVQDQRFPATPAMVGFVTKAAKIGYTVFGLTGRNDDQKAATLANLAKDGYTSFTDDRFYTKWTGVGSSQQPSYMHCALAKCTTVEYKSQSRKHIESLGYDITLNVGDQFSDLQRGYADETLKLPNPTYYLP
;
A
#
# COMPACT_ATOMS: atom_id res chain seq x y z
N GLY A 1 20.16 -7.52 0.46
CA GLY A 1 20.60 -8.54 -0.46
C GLY A 1 19.80 -9.83 -0.30
N ASP A 2 19.82 -10.64 -1.32
CA ASP A 2 19.20 -11.96 -1.23
C ASP A 2 20.19 -13.03 -0.73
N THR A 3 19.72 -14.27 -0.63
CA THR A 3 20.52 -15.43 -0.23
C THR A 3 21.29 -16.07 -1.41
N GLY A 4 21.27 -15.45 -2.60
CA GLY A 4 21.90 -15.93 -3.83
C GLY A 4 21.02 -16.80 -4.72
N ASN A 5 19.76 -16.99 -4.36
CA ASN A 5 18.78 -17.81 -5.09
C ASN A 5 17.44 -17.08 -5.37
N GLY A 6 17.45 -15.75 -5.35
CA GLY A 6 16.26 -14.94 -5.57
C GLY A 6 15.31 -14.85 -4.36
N ILE A 7 15.73 -15.34 -3.20
CA ILE A 7 14.96 -15.24 -1.95
C ILE A 7 15.56 -14.13 -1.08
N ALA A 8 14.71 -13.24 -0.58
CA ALA A 8 15.13 -12.13 0.26
C ALA A 8 15.78 -12.61 1.56
N ASN A 9 16.87 -11.96 1.95
CA ASN A 9 17.35 -12.07 3.32
C ASN A 9 16.42 -11.28 4.24
N LYS A 10 15.60 -11.99 5.02
CA LYS A 10 14.55 -11.41 5.87
C LYS A 10 15.05 -10.96 7.25
N THR A 11 16.31 -11.21 7.56
CA THR A 11 16.88 -10.87 8.86
C THR A 11 17.79 -9.66 8.83
N SER A 12 18.55 -9.49 7.75
CA SER A 12 19.50 -8.37 7.62
C SER A 12 19.81 -8.06 6.15
N SER A 13 19.70 -6.82 5.75
CA SER A 13 20.13 -6.32 4.46
C SER A 13 20.20 -4.79 4.48
N PRO A 14 20.88 -4.14 3.51
CA PRO A 14 20.80 -2.69 3.34
C PRO A 14 19.36 -2.19 3.22
N TYR A 15 18.51 -2.92 2.48
CA TYR A 15 17.09 -2.60 2.34
C TYR A 15 16.35 -2.58 3.69
N ILE A 16 16.49 -3.64 4.51
CA ILE A 16 15.88 -3.70 5.86
C ILE A 16 16.36 -2.54 6.72
N SER A 17 17.67 -2.25 6.72
CA SER A 17 18.24 -1.15 7.48
C SER A 17 17.73 0.22 7.03
N GLU A 18 17.48 0.40 5.73
CA GLU A 18 16.90 1.62 5.18
C GLU A 18 15.42 1.76 5.55
N MET A 19 14.64 0.69 5.41
CA MET A 19 13.24 0.62 5.85
C MET A 19 13.10 0.98 7.32
N ASP A 20 13.91 0.39 8.20
CA ASP A 20 13.90 0.68 9.64
C ASP A 20 14.16 2.17 9.93
N LYS A 21 15.10 2.79 9.24
CA LYS A 21 15.42 4.22 9.42
C LYS A 21 14.26 5.12 8.97
N ILE A 22 13.67 4.82 7.82
CA ILE A 22 12.55 5.59 7.26
C ILE A 22 11.33 5.48 8.17
N VAL A 23 10.94 4.25 8.52
CA VAL A 23 9.78 3.97 9.36
C VAL A 23 9.96 4.54 10.77
N LYS A 24 11.15 4.41 11.36
CA LYS A 24 11.47 5.02 12.66
C LYS A 24 11.34 6.54 12.63
N ARG A 25 11.72 7.20 11.52
CA ARG A 25 11.57 8.65 11.36
C ARG A 25 10.10 9.03 11.25
N ALA A 26 9.34 8.37 10.37
CA ALA A 26 7.91 8.61 10.19
C ALA A 26 7.11 8.37 11.48
N THR A 27 7.45 7.33 12.24
CA THR A 27 6.78 7.01 13.51
C THR A 27 6.87 8.13 14.55
N LYS A 28 7.92 8.97 14.51
CA LYS A 28 8.10 10.06 15.48
C LYS A 28 7.06 11.16 15.34
N SER A 29 6.58 11.43 14.13
CA SER A 29 5.61 12.50 13.87
C SER A 29 4.16 12.05 14.08
N LEU A 30 3.83 10.77 13.94
CA LEU A 30 2.46 10.26 13.93
C LEU A 30 1.56 10.83 15.03
N LYS A 31 2.03 10.82 16.29
CA LYS A 31 1.18 11.29 17.40
C LYS A 31 0.93 12.80 17.35
N ARG A 32 1.93 13.57 16.95
CA ARG A 32 1.81 15.02 16.78
C ARG A 32 0.80 15.35 15.67
N ASP A 33 0.94 14.71 14.53
CA ASP A 33 0.12 14.98 13.34
C ASP A 33 -1.33 14.55 13.57
N TYR A 34 -1.54 13.41 14.26
CA TYR A 34 -2.86 12.99 14.72
C TYR A 34 -3.52 14.05 15.60
N LEU A 35 -2.82 14.55 16.61
CA LEU A 35 -3.35 15.54 17.54
C LEU A 35 -3.65 16.88 16.86
N LEU A 36 -2.87 17.26 15.86
CA LEU A 36 -3.13 18.44 15.03
C LEU A 36 -4.43 18.27 14.24
N ALA A 37 -4.61 17.14 13.55
CA ALA A 37 -5.84 16.86 12.82
C ALA A 37 -7.08 16.88 13.72
N ILE A 38 -7.02 16.22 14.89
CA ILE A 38 -8.11 16.24 15.87
C ILE A 38 -8.41 17.66 16.36
N LYS A 39 -7.39 18.47 16.62
CA LYS A 39 -7.55 19.88 17.03
C LYS A 39 -8.31 20.68 15.96
N HIS A 40 -8.14 20.36 14.69
CA HIS A 40 -8.85 20.95 13.57
C HIS A 40 -10.17 20.26 13.24
N HIS A 41 -10.69 19.39 14.14
CA HIS A 41 -11.93 18.65 13.97
C HIS A 41 -11.96 17.70 12.75
N GLN A 42 -10.79 17.25 12.32
CA GLN A 42 -10.63 16.32 11.21
C GLN A 42 -10.70 14.87 11.70
N LYS A 43 -10.93 13.92 10.77
CA LYS A 43 -10.87 12.47 11.01
C LYS A 43 -9.58 11.92 10.39
N PRO A 44 -8.47 11.85 11.15
CA PRO A 44 -7.19 11.52 10.58
C PRO A 44 -7.14 10.07 10.06
N ALA A 45 -6.63 9.92 8.85
CA ALA A 45 -6.45 8.66 8.16
C ALA A 45 -5.02 8.53 7.61
N ILE A 46 -4.59 7.29 7.41
CA ILE A 46 -3.38 6.96 6.66
C ILE A 46 -3.74 5.98 5.56
N VAL A 47 -3.25 6.24 4.35
CA VAL A 47 -3.42 5.36 3.18
C VAL A 47 -2.11 4.62 2.93
N PHE A 48 -2.20 3.30 2.75
CA PHE A 48 -1.07 2.43 2.43
C PHE A 48 -1.29 1.71 1.10
N ASP A 49 -0.28 1.67 0.27
CA ASP A 49 -0.22 0.74 -0.84
C ASP A 49 0.06 -0.70 -0.35
N ALA A 50 -0.09 -1.70 -1.23
CA ALA A 50 0.14 -3.10 -0.89
C ALA A 50 1.54 -3.57 -1.28
N ASP A 51 1.86 -3.66 -2.58
CA ASP A 51 3.07 -4.27 -3.09
C ASP A 51 4.30 -3.43 -2.76
N ASP A 52 5.31 -4.03 -2.15
CA ASP A 52 6.53 -3.40 -1.60
C ASP A 52 6.30 -2.23 -0.63
N THR A 53 5.05 -2.06 -0.21
CA THR A 53 4.68 -1.13 0.86
C THR A 53 4.26 -1.87 2.12
N THR A 54 3.24 -2.71 2.07
CA THR A 54 2.82 -3.56 3.21
C THR A 54 3.17 -5.03 3.01
N LEU A 55 3.18 -5.50 1.77
CA LEU A 55 3.54 -6.86 1.38
C LEU A 55 4.81 -6.83 0.53
N TRP A 56 5.80 -7.63 0.89
CA TRP A 56 7.11 -7.64 0.25
C TRP A 56 7.16 -8.60 -0.94
N THR A 57 7.31 -8.07 -2.15
CA THR A 57 7.21 -8.85 -3.39
C THR A 57 8.55 -9.42 -3.88
N TYR A 58 9.66 -9.17 -3.20
CA TYR A 58 11.00 -9.52 -3.65
C TYR A 58 11.15 -10.97 -4.11
N ASP A 59 10.64 -11.93 -3.34
CA ASP A 59 10.80 -13.36 -3.66
C ASP A 59 10.07 -13.73 -4.97
N MET A 60 8.98 -13.04 -5.27
CA MET A 60 8.26 -13.18 -6.55
C MET A 60 9.02 -12.48 -7.67
N GLU A 61 9.33 -11.20 -7.51
CA GLU A 61 9.93 -10.38 -8.57
C GLU A 61 11.31 -10.92 -8.99
N VAL A 62 12.14 -11.25 -8.03
CA VAL A 62 13.52 -11.72 -8.30
C VAL A 62 13.57 -13.23 -8.49
N GLY A 63 12.96 -14.00 -7.59
CA GLY A 63 13.06 -15.46 -7.54
C GLY A 63 12.20 -16.17 -8.58
N ALA A 64 10.97 -15.71 -8.80
CA ALA A 64 10.03 -16.37 -9.70
C ALA A 64 9.93 -15.70 -11.08
N MET A 65 9.90 -14.36 -11.13
CA MET A 65 9.72 -13.59 -12.37
C MET A 65 11.01 -13.15 -13.04
N HIS A 66 12.16 -13.23 -12.33
CA HIS A 66 13.46 -12.78 -12.85
C HIS A 66 13.39 -11.36 -13.46
N PHE A 67 12.72 -10.44 -12.77
CA PHE A 67 12.46 -9.04 -13.18
C PHE A 67 11.61 -8.87 -14.46
N THR A 68 10.91 -9.92 -14.90
CA THR A 68 10.00 -9.86 -16.04
C THR A 68 8.57 -10.08 -15.54
N PHE A 69 7.79 -9.01 -15.48
CA PHE A 69 6.43 -9.06 -14.93
C PHE A 69 5.52 -10.03 -15.70
N ASP A 70 4.94 -10.99 -14.99
CA ASP A 70 3.96 -11.95 -15.46
C ASP A 70 2.68 -11.83 -14.61
N PRO A 71 1.57 -11.30 -15.18
CA PRO A 71 0.32 -11.13 -14.44
C PRO A 71 -0.30 -12.44 -13.95
N ALA A 72 -0.14 -13.53 -14.70
CA ALA A 72 -0.69 -14.84 -14.32
C ALA A 72 0.08 -15.42 -13.13
N LEU A 73 1.40 -15.29 -13.16
CA LEU A 73 2.24 -15.72 -12.05
C LEU A 73 2.02 -14.85 -10.80
N GLN A 74 1.84 -13.52 -10.96
CA GLN A 74 1.47 -12.65 -9.86
C GLN A 74 0.15 -13.09 -9.23
N ASP A 75 -0.87 -13.40 -10.04
CA ASP A 75 -2.16 -13.84 -9.52
C ASP A 75 -2.03 -15.11 -8.69
N VAL A 76 -1.26 -16.10 -9.15
CA VAL A 76 -0.96 -17.31 -8.35
C VAL A 76 -0.36 -16.96 -6.99
N TRP A 77 0.63 -16.06 -6.95
CA TRP A 77 1.27 -15.64 -5.69
C TRP A 77 0.29 -14.91 -4.76
N VAL A 78 -0.58 -14.07 -5.31
CA VAL A 78 -1.60 -13.35 -4.55
C VAL A 78 -2.63 -14.32 -3.97
N GLN A 79 -3.20 -15.20 -4.81
CA GLN A 79 -4.23 -16.16 -4.37
C GLN A 79 -3.71 -17.14 -3.32
N ASP A 80 -2.45 -17.54 -3.44
CA ASP A 80 -1.77 -18.41 -2.48
C ASP A 80 -1.25 -17.66 -1.22
N GLN A 81 -1.41 -16.34 -1.15
CA GLN A 81 -0.98 -15.51 0.00
C GLN A 81 0.50 -15.72 0.36
N ARG A 82 1.39 -15.65 -0.64
CA ARG A 82 2.81 -15.99 -0.49
C ARG A 82 3.69 -14.83 -0.02
N PHE A 83 3.19 -13.60 0.02
CA PHE A 83 4.02 -12.44 0.35
C PHE A 83 4.24 -12.33 1.86
N PRO A 84 5.47 -12.16 2.32
CA PRO A 84 5.73 -11.75 3.69
C PRO A 84 5.47 -10.25 3.87
N ALA A 85 5.30 -9.82 5.11
CA ALA A 85 5.22 -8.40 5.42
C ALA A 85 6.51 -7.66 5.02
N THR A 86 6.36 -6.45 4.49
CA THR A 86 7.49 -5.54 4.28
C THR A 86 8.14 -5.17 5.62
N PRO A 87 9.48 -5.15 5.71
CA PRO A 87 10.18 -4.87 6.97
C PRO A 87 9.69 -3.61 7.68
N ALA A 88 9.52 -3.68 9.00
CA ALA A 88 9.05 -2.63 9.90
C ALA A 88 7.58 -2.18 9.73
N MET A 89 6.88 -2.56 8.66
CA MET A 89 5.58 -1.99 8.34
C MET A 89 4.43 -2.51 9.23
N VAL A 90 4.45 -3.76 9.67
CA VAL A 90 3.44 -4.27 10.64
C VAL A 90 3.43 -3.42 11.92
N GLY A 91 4.62 -3.13 12.44
CA GLY A 91 4.77 -2.28 13.64
C GLY A 91 4.30 -0.85 13.41
N PHE A 92 4.57 -0.29 12.23
CA PHE A 92 4.17 1.07 11.85
C PHE A 92 2.64 1.20 11.75
N VAL A 93 2.00 0.31 10.98
CA VAL A 93 0.53 0.29 10.83
C VAL A 93 -0.17 0.05 12.17
N THR A 94 0.33 -0.91 12.96
CA THR A 94 -0.21 -1.19 14.30
C THR A 94 -0.11 0.03 15.21
N LYS A 95 1.00 0.76 15.17
CA LYS A 95 1.18 1.97 15.96
C LYS A 95 0.26 3.09 15.52
N ALA A 96 0.10 3.30 14.22
CA ALA A 96 -0.83 4.28 13.66
C ALA A 96 -2.28 4.00 14.14
N ALA A 97 -2.73 2.76 13.99
CA ALA A 97 -4.05 2.33 14.45
C ALA A 97 -4.24 2.52 15.98
N LYS A 98 -3.23 2.20 16.79
CA LYS A 98 -3.28 2.41 18.25
C LYS A 98 -3.32 3.88 18.67
N ILE A 99 -2.78 4.78 17.87
CA ILE A 99 -2.89 6.24 18.08
C ILE A 99 -4.32 6.72 17.80
N GLY A 100 -5.04 6.06 16.89
CA GLY A 100 -6.42 6.38 16.54
C GLY A 100 -6.64 6.67 15.06
N TYR A 101 -5.61 6.56 14.22
CA TYR A 101 -5.76 6.72 12.77
C TYR A 101 -6.69 5.68 12.17
N THR A 102 -7.54 6.12 11.24
CA THR A 102 -8.24 5.20 10.34
C THR A 102 -7.25 4.73 9.27
N VAL A 103 -7.12 3.42 9.12
CA VAL A 103 -6.19 2.81 8.16
C VAL A 103 -6.94 2.43 6.89
N PHE A 104 -6.44 2.88 5.75
CA PHE A 104 -6.92 2.53 4.42
C PHE A 104 -5.85 1.79 3.64
N GLY A 105 -6.27 0.80 2.84
CA GLY A 105 -5.44 0.20 1.80
C GLY A 105 -5.84 0.74 0.43
N LEU A 106 -4.87 0.97 -0.44
CA LEU A 106 -5.10 1.45 -1.81
C LEU A 106 -4.06 0.85 -2.75
N THR A 107 -4.43 -0.22 -3.45
CA THR A 107 -3.52 -1.00 -4.29
C THR A 107 -3.94 -1.01 -5.76
N GLY A 108 -2.96 -1.20 -6.66
CA GLY A 108 -3.20 -1.46 -8.08
C GLY A 108 -3.71 -2.87 -8.38
N ARG A 109 -3.75 -3.77 -7.39
CA ARG A 109 -4.32 -5.13 -7.55
C ARG A 109 -5.80 -5.06 -7.91
N ASN A 110 -6.28 -6.07 -8.62
CA ASN A 110 -7.67 -6.15 -9.06
C ASN A 110 -8.63 -6.60 -7.96
N ASP A 111 -9.92 -6.37 -8.15
CA ASP A 111 -10.98 -6.71 -7.19
C ASP A 111 -11.08 -8.23 -6.89
N ASP A 112 -10.77 -9.08 -7.86
CA ASP A 112 -10.70 -10.53 -7.68
C ASP A 112 -9.52 -10.99 -6.82
N GLN A 113 -8.53 -10.13 -6.61
CA GLN A 113 -7.38 -10.34 -5.73
C GLN A 113 -7.58 -9.77 -4.31
N LYS A 114 -8.66 -9.02 -4.07
CA LYS A 114 -8.88 -8.29 -2.81
C LYS A 114 -8.94 -9.21 -1.59
N ALA A 115 -9.76 -10.26 -1.66
CA ALA A 115 -9.95 -11.18 -0.54
C ALA A 115 -8.63 -11.88 -0.16
N ALA A 116 -7.88 -12.36 -1.14
CA ALA A 116 -6.59 -13.01 -0.92
C ALA A 116 -5.55 -12.03 -0.37
N THR A 117 -5.55 -10.77 -0.84
CA THR A 117 -4.68 -9.70 -0.32
C THR A 117 -4.96 -9.41 1.15
N LEU A 118 -6.22 -9.24 1.53
CA LEU A 118 -6.60 -9.01 2.93
C LEU A 118 -6.26 -10.21 3.82
N ALA A 119 -6.45 -11.44 3.32
CA ALA A 119 -6.07 -12.64 4.04
C ALA A 119 -4.56 -12.73 4.26
N ASN A 120 -3.75 -12.38 3.24
CA ASN A 120 -2.29 -12.33 3.37
C ASN A 120 -1.86 -11.26 4.40
N LEU A 121 -2.44 -10.06 4.35
CA LEU A 121 -2.16 -9.01 5.33
C LEU A 121 -2.49 -9.48 6.76
N ALA A 122 -3.66 -10.10 6.96
CA ALA A 122 -4.05 -10.64 8.26
C ALA A 122 -3.09 -11.74 8.76
N LYS A 123 -2.70 -12.66 7.88
CA LYS A 123 -1.71 -13.71 8.15
C LYS A 123 -0.36 -13.14 8.61
N ASP A 124 0.05 -12.01 8.06
CA ASP A 124 1.31 -11.34 8.40
C ASP A 124 1.22 -10.43 9.62
N GLY A 125 0.04 -10.35 10.25
CA GLY A 125 -0.17 -9.62 11.50
C GLY A 125 -0.73 -8.22 11.36
N TYR A 126 -1.17 -7.80 10.18
CA TYR A 126 -1.93 -6.55 10.03
C TYR A 126 -3.39 -6.76 10.45
N THR A 127 -3.81 -6.07 11.50
CA THR A 127 -5.18 -6.20 12.06
C THR A 127 -6.08 -5.03 11.74
N SER A 128 -5.59 -4.03 11.01
CA SER A 128 -6.29 -2.75 10.82
C SER A 128 -6.89 -2.57 9.42
N PHE A 129 -6.54 -3.42 8.47
CA PHE A 129 -7.13 -3.41 7.14
C PHE A 129 -8.46 -4.16 7.16
N THR A 130 -9.53 -3.51 6.65
CA THR A 130 -10.87 -4.07 6.55
C THR A 130 -11.39 -3.95 5.13
N ASP A 131 -12.35 -4.78 4.74
CA ASP A 131 -12.84 -4.83 3.36
C ASP A 131 -13.43 -3.48 2.88
N ASP A 132 -14.16 -2.79 3.74
CA ASP A 132 -14.76 -1.48 3.46
C ASP A 132 -13.76 -0.34 3.28
N ARG A 133 -12.52 -0.51 3.74
CA ARG A 133 -11.43 0.48 3.67
C ARG A 133 -10.22 0.00 2.88
N PHE A 134 -10.42 -1.00 2.02
CA PHE A 134 -9.39 -1.53 1.15
C PHE A 134 -9.81 -1.39 -0.32
N TYR A 135 -9.14 -0.51 -1.06
CA TYR A 135 -9.47 -0.16 -2.43
C TYR A 135 -8.59 -0.95 -3.41
N THR A 136 -9.24 -1.61 -4.34
CA THR A 136 -8.66 -2.38 -5.44
C THR A 136 -9.14 -1.83 -6.77
N LYS A 137 -8.49 -2.18 -7.86
CA LYS A 137 -8.85 -1.73 -9.19
C LYS A 137 -9.89 -2.65 -9.81
N TRP A 138 -10.93 -2.06 -10.42
CA TRP A 138 -11.97 -2.84 -11.10
C TRP A 138 -11.41 -3.56 -12.34
N THR A 139 -11.97 -4.73 -12.64
CA THR A 139 -11.60 -5.54 -13.81
C THR A 139 -12.44 -5.20 -15.06
N GLY A 140 -13.62 -4.59 -14.87
CA GLY A 140 -14.62 -4.37 -15.91
C GLY A 140 -15.46 -5.61 -16.21
N VAL A 141 -15.32 -6.68 -15.42
CA VAL A 141 -16.04 -7.96 -15.60
C VAL A 141 -17.08 -8.14 -14.48
N GLY A 142 -18.27 -8.57 -14.82
CA GLY A 142 -19.35 -8.82 -13.88
C GLY A 142 -19.73 -7.58 -13.07
N SER A 143 -19.72 -7.69 -11.74
CA SER A 143 -20.00 -6.59 -10.81
C SER A 143 -18.80 -5.67 -10.56
N SER A 144 -17.60 -6.02 -11.02
CA SER A 144 -16.37 -5.22 -10.86
C SER A 144 -16.32 -4.11 -11.89
N GLN A 145 -17.01 -3.01 -11.65
CA GLN A 145 -17.12 -1.88 -12.54
C GLN A 145 -16.40 -0.64 -12.00
N GLN A 146 -16.06 0.27 -12.91
CA GLN A 146 -15.48 1.56 -12.54
C GLN A 146 -16.41 2.30 -11.60
N PRO A 147 -15.91 2.71 -10.40
CA PRO A 147 -16.70 3.50 -9.47
C PRO A 147 -17.15 4.84 -10.05
N SER A 148 -18.32 5.33 -9.65
CA SER A 148 -18.90 6.58 -10.17
C SER A 148 -18.05 7.83 -9.88
N TYR A 149 -17.23 7.81 -8.82
CA TYR A 149 -16.33 8.91 -8.48
C TYR A 149 -15.04 8.94 -9.35
N MET A 150 -14.81 7.90 -10.14
CA MET A 150 -13.58 7.75 -10.92
C MET A 150 -13.76 8.31 -12.33
N HIS A 151 -12.90 9.25 -12.71
CA HIS A 151 -12.89 9.87 -14.04
C HIS A 151 -11.49 9.78 -14.65
N CYS A 152 -11.35 8.99 -15.71
CA CYS A 152 -10.09 8.76 -16.38
C CYS A 152 -10.02 9.60 -17.66
N ALA A 153 -8.85 10.13 -17.98
CA ALA A 153 -8.62 10.88 -19.20
C ALA A 153 -8.73 9.99 -20.46
N LEU A 154 -8.43 8.70 -20.30
CA LEU A 154 -8.52 7.69 -21.37
C LEU A 154 -9.49 6.58 -20.97
N ALA A 155 -9.74 5.62 -21.87
CA ALA A 155 -10.62 4.47 -21.63
C ALA A 155 -10.19 3.62 -20.42
N LYS A 156 -8.91 3.69 -20.02
CA LYS A 156 -8.38 3.08 -18.80
C LYS A 156 -7.66 4.15 -17.97
N CYS A 157 -7.93 4.20 -16.68
CA CYS A 157 -7.18 5.05 -15.77
C CYS A 157 -5.71 4.63 -15.72
N THR A 158 -4.83 5.62 -15.71
CA THR A 158 -3.46 5.42 -15.24
C THR A 158 -3.46 5.09 -13.75
N THR A 159 -2.37 4.52 -13.24
CA THR A 159 -2.20 4.27 -11.80
C THR A 159 -2.32 5.56 -11.00
N VAL A 160 -1.73 6.63 -11.50
CA VAL A 160 -1.78 7.96 -10.86
C VAL A 160 -3.22 8.49 -10.76
N GLU A 161 -4.01 8.39 -11.84
CA GLU A 161 -5.42 8.80 -11.83
C GLU A 161 -6.25 7.97 -10.85
N TYR A 162 -6.10 6.65 -10.92
CA TYR A 162 -6.79 5.74 -10.03
C TYR A 162 -6.49 6.05 -8.55
N LYS A 163 -5.21 6.11 -8.19
CA LYS A 163 -4.80 6.30 -6.78
C LYS A 163 -5.16 7.70 -6.27
N SER A 164 -4.94 8.74 -7.06
CA SER A 164 -5.27 10.11 -6.63
C SER A 164 -6.78 10.33 -6.47
N GLN A 165 -7.60 9.81 -7.39
CA GLN A 165 -9.06 9.95 -7.28
C GLN A 165 -9.65 9.08 -6.17
N SER A 166 -9.05 7.92 -5.88
CA SER A 166 -9.43 7.12 -4.71
C SER A 166 -9.14 7.86 -3.40
N ARG A 167 -7.99 8.54 -3.28
CA ARG A 167 -7.70 9.41 -2.12
C ARG A 167 -8.69 10.58 -2.03
N LYS A 168 -8.98 11.25 -3.16
CA LYS A 168 -10.02 12.29 -3.22
C LYS A 168 -11.37 11.77 -2.73
N HIS A 169 -11.73 10.57 -3.10
CA HIS A 169 -12.95 9.93 -2.63
C HIS A 169 -12.92 9.69 -1.13
N ILE A 170 -11.84 9.17 -0.57
CA ILE A 170 -11.67 8.97 0.88
C ILE A 170 -11.86 10.31 1.63
N GLU A 171 -11.25 11.40 1.15
CA GLU A 171 -11.46 12.73 1.74
C GLU A 171 -12.92 13.19 1.64
N SER A 172 -13.60 12.90 0.52
CA SER A 172 -15.03 13.23 0.36
C SER A 172 -15.96 12.51 1.35
N LEU A 173 -15.48 11.41 1.94
CA LEU A 173 -16.16 10.69 3.03
C LEU A 173 -15.91 11.34 4.41
N GLY A 174 -15.20 12.46 4.45
CA GLY A 174 -14.92 13.24 5.65
C GLY A 174 -13.64 12.82 6.39
N TYR A 175 -12.78 12.02 5.77
CA TYR A 175 -11.46 11.71 6.30
C TYR A 175 -10.43 12.76 5.86
N ASP A 176 -9.43 12.95 6.70
CA ASP A 176 -8.24 13.74 6.43
C ASP A 176 -7.05 12.80 6.27
N ILE A 177 -6.55 12.64 5.06
CA ILE A 177 -5.40 11.77 4.80
C ILE A 177 -4.13 12.51 5.20
N THR A 178 -3.73 12.38 6.47
CA THR A 178 -2.53 13.05 6.98
C THR A 178 -1.25 12.45 6.40
N LEU A 179 -1.27 11.18 5.99
CA LEU A 179 -0.12 10.51 5.40
C LEU A 179 -0.56 9.49 4.34
N ASN A 180 0.09 9.54 3.17
CA ASN A 180 -0.02 8.54 2.11
C ASN A 180 1.32 7.84 1.92
N VAL A 181 1.34 6.50 2.03
CA VAL A 181 2.55 5.67 2.04
C VAL A 181 2.57 4.77 0.81
N GLY A 182 3.66 4.80 0.06
CA GLY A 182 3.84 3.98 -1.14
C GLY A 182 5.31 3.85 -1.54
N ASP A 183 5.61 2.81 -2.32
CA ASP A 183 6.96 2.53 -2.83
C ASP A 183 7.18 3.06 -4.26
N GLN A 184 6.11 3.47 -4.96
CA GLN A 184 6.19 4.08 -6.29
C GLN A 184 5.77 5.55 -6.27
N PHE A 185 6.32 6.36 -7.17
CA PHE A 185 5.88 7.76 -7.30
C PHE A 185 4.43 7.86 -7.76
N SER A 186 3.95 6.91 -8.56
CA SER A 186 2.55 6.83 -8.97
C SER A 186 1.57 6.67 -7.81
N ASP A 187 2.01 6.14 -6.67
CA ASP A 187 1.20 6.05 -5.44
C ASP A 187 0.98 7.41 -4.79
N LEU A 188 1.95 8.31 -4.94
CA LEU A 188 2.08 9.52 -4.13
C LEU A 188 1.68 10.80 -4.87
N GLN A 189 1.59 10.74 -6.19
CA GLN A 189 1.34 11.92 -7.03
C GLN A 189 -0.10 12.42 -6.95
N ARG A 190 -0.31 13.69 -7.37
CA ARG A 190 -1.59 14.42 -7.50
C ARG A 190 -2.36 14.67 -6.20
N GLY A 191 -1.65 14.78 -5.07
CA GLY A 191 -2.23 15.28 -3.82
C GLY A 191 -3.24 14.37 -3.13
N TYR A 192 -4.19 15.00 -2.44
CA TYR A 192 -5.17 14.35 -1.56
C TYR A 192 -4.48 13.55 -0.44
N ALA A 193 -3.50 14.16 0.18
CA ALA A 193 -2.86 13.79 1.43
C ALA A 193 -2.00 14.97 1.88
N ASP A 194 -1.89 15.22 3.18
CA ASP A 194 -1.06 16.30 3.73
C ASP A 194 0.43 16.02 3.52
N GLU A 195 0.83 14.77 3.80
CA GLU A 195 2.20 14.31 3.62
C GLU A 195 2.26 12.99 2.86
N THR A 196 3.41 12.72 2.25
CA THR A 196 3.71 11.47 1.56
C THR A 196 4.96 10.82 2.13
N LEU A 197 4.95 9.48 2.23
CA LEU A 197 6.09 8.69 2.63
C LEU A 197 6.48 7.75 1.50
N LYS A 198 7.59 8.08 0.80
CA LYS A 198 8.18 7.23 -0.23
C LYS A 198 9.04 6.15 0.41
N LEU A 199 8.69 4.90 0.17
CA LEU A 199 9.49 3.75 0.58
C LEU A 199 10.46 3.33 -0.55
N PRO A 200 11.62 2.74 -0.24
CA PRO A 200 12.51 2.21 -1.25
C PRO A 200 11.91 0.99 -1.92
N ASN A 201 12.08 0.88 -3.24
CA ASN A 201 11.83 -0.34 -3.99
C ASN A 201 13.06 -0.64 -4.86
N PRO A 202 13.83 -1.71 -4.58
CA PRO A 202 15.02 -2.05 -5.33
C PRO A 202 14.76 -2.96 -6.54
N THR A 203 13.52 -3.37 -6.78
CA THR A 203 13.19 -4.42 -7.76
C THR A 203 12.60 -3.91 -9.05
N TYR A 204 11.70 -2.92 -9.00
CA TYR A 204 11.06 -2.34 -10.19
C TYR A 204 10.70 -0.86 -9.99
N TYR A 205 10.37 -0.22 -11.10
CA TYR A 205 9.89 1.16 -11.13
C TYR A 205 8.62 1.25 -11.99
N LEU A 206 7.59 1.87 -11.44
CA LEU A 206 6.37 2.24 -12.16
C LEU A 206 6.30 3.78 -12.22
N PRO A 207 6.26 4.36 -13.44
CA PRO A 207 6.24 5.82 -13.64
C PRO A 207 4.96 6.49 -13.15
#